data_182a3b910560e3dff53ccc381d638b42
#
_entry.id   182a3b910560e3dff53ccc381d638b42
#
_cell.length_a   1.000
_cell.length_b   1.000
_cell.length_c   1.000
_cell.angle_alpha   90.00
_cell.angle_beta   90.00
_cell.angle_gamma   90.00
#
_symmetry.space_group_name_H-M   'P 1'
#
loop_
_entity.id
_entity.type
_entity.pdbx_description
1 polymer ?
#
loop_
_entity_poly.entity_id
_entity_poly.type
_entity_poly.pdbx_seq_one_letter_code
_entity_poly.pdbx_strand_id
1 'polypeptide(L)'
;MSPLLANIVLNELDWWVSNQWYTKKLNGDYCKDWRRIALNKSNLKQVMIVRYADDFKLFCKTHEQAVKMYYATKQWLKERLKLDVSEEKTKIVNLKTEYSEFLGFKLKVYKKGTRWVVKSHICDKSKKKIKTNIKSAIKELGKYKDKPSALKLNSVILGIHQYYRIATNVYIDFEKIAYGLTKSLKCRTKTFAGNKGGKSKAFIKFYGGYSGKTIYIKGVAIFPIHYVSTKPPLCFSQDMCNYTPQGRTKIHNNLKKIDKYILIYIMRNPITNASEEFNDNRISLYVAQNGKCAISGKPLQIGDMEVHHKIMK
;
A
#
# COMPACT_ATOMS: atom_id res chain seq x y z
N MET A 1 -0.20 20.76 3.28
CA MET A 1 0.15 20.72 1.82
C MET A 1 -0.61 19.58 1.17
N SER A 2 -1.18 19.79 -0.01
CA SER A 2 -1.87 18.72 -0.75
C SER A 2 -0.87 17.60 -1.11
N PRO A 3 -1.23 16.32 -0.97
CA PRO A 3 -0.36 15.20 -1.37
C PRO A 3 0.12 15.29 -2.83
N LEU A 4 -0.69 15.89 -3.70
CA LEU A 4 -0.32 16.12 -5.11
C LEU A 4 0.84 17.12 -5.21
N LEU A 5 0.74 18.27 -4.55
CA LEU A 5 1.80 19.29 -4.54
C LEU A 5 3.10 18.75 -3.93
N ALA A 6 3.00 18.03 -2.82
CA ALA A 6 4.17 17.35 -2.23
C ALA A 6 4.84 16.39 -3.22
N ASN A 7 4.06 15.65 -4.00
CA ASN A 7 4.60 14.74 -5.00
C ASN A 7 5.25 15.48 -6.19
N ILE A 8 4.71 16.61 -6.64
CA ILE A 8 5.31 17.43 -7.70
C ILE A 8 6.65 18.00 -7.23
N VAL A 9 6.69 18.65 -6.06
CA VAL A 9 7.89 19.28 -5.53
C VAL A 9 8.98 18.26 -5.22
N LEU A 10 8.65 17.18 -4.50
CA LEU A 10 9.64 16.17 -4.11
C LEU A 10 10.03 15.20 -5.23
N ASN A 11 9.40 15.27 -6.40
CA ASN A 11 9.83 14.53 -7.59
C ASN A 11 11.27 14.90 -8.01
N GLU A 12 11.69 16.15 -7.76
CA GLU A 12 13.07 16.56 -7.98
C GLU A 12 14.06 15.79 -7.08
N LEU A 13 13.69 15.55 -5.81
CA LEU A 13 14.48 14.73 -4.89
C LEU A 13 14.59 13.28 -5.40
N ASP A 14 13.49 12.72 -5.89
CA ASP A 14 13.47 11.37 -6.43
C ASP A 14 14.46 11.22 -7.60
N TRP A 15 14.44 12.18 -8.53
CA TRP A 15 15.38 12.21 -9.65
C TRP A 15 16.82 12.43 -9.20
N TRP A 16 17.06 13.35 -8.27
CA TRP A 16 18.39 13.63 -7.77
C TRP A 16 19.02 12.38 -7.13
N VAL A 17 18.27 11.66 -6.28
CA VAL A 17 18.74 10.41 -5.67
C VAL A 17 18.93 9.32 -6.74
N SER A 18 17.97 9.18 -7.67
CA SER A 18 18.01 8.13 -8.70
C SER A 18 19.19 8.29 -9.65
N ASN A 19 19.58 9.53 -9.95
CA ASN A 19 20.74 9.84 -10.81
C ASN A 19 22.08 9.45 -10.17
N GLN A 20 22.14 9.23 -8.85
CA GLN A 20 23.33 8.70 -8.19
C GLN A 20 23.60 7.23 -8.55
N TRP A 21 22.57 6.46 -8.92
CA TRP A 21 22.68 5.02 -9.15
C TRP A 21 21.85 4.49 -10.30
N TYR A 22 20.52 4.68 -10.28
CA TYR A 22 19.60 4.00 -11.21
C TYR A 22 19.76 4.45 -12.66
N THR A 23 19.83 5.74 -12.87
CA THR A 23 19.81 6.35 -14.20
C THR A 23 21.21 6.69 -14.70
N LYS A 24 22.26 6.41 -13.92
CA LYS A 24 23.63 6.70 -14.31
C LYS A 24 23.95 6.02 -15.65
N LYS A 25 24.34 6.82 -16.63
CA LYS A 25 24.82 6.33 -17.91
C LYS A 25 26.16 5.62 -17.72
N LEU A 26 26.30 4.46 -18.32
CA LEU A 26 27.56 3.71 -18.40
C LEU A 26 28.14 3.88 -19.81
N ASN A 27 29.45 3.79 -19.93
CA ASN A 27 30.12 3.78 -21.23
C ASN A 27 29.87 2.42 -21.89
N GLY A 28 28.87 2.34 -22.76
CA GLY A 28 28.48 1.14 -23.51
C GLY A 28 27.09 0.63 -23.20
N ASP A 29 26.53 -0.11 -24.16
CA ASP A 29 25.23 -0.79 -24.02
C ASP A 29 25.45 -2.15 -23.35
N TYR A 30 25.10 -2.20 -22.08
CA TYR A 30 25.16 -3.42 -21.29
C TYR A 30 23.76 -4.03 -21.14
N CYS A 31 23.66 -5.36 -21.27
CA CYS A 31 22.47 -6.07 -20.81
C CYS A 31 22.31 -5.90 -19.28
N LYS A 32 21.12 -6.16 -18.74
CA LYS A 32 20.75 -5.88 -17.34
C LYS A 32 21.75 -6.38 -16.29
N ASP A 33 22.21 -7.61 -16.45
CA ASP A 33 23.08 -8.24 -15.46
C ASP A 33 24.48 -7.66 -15.50
N TRP A 34 25.01 -7.41 -16.68
CA TRP A 34 26.31 -6.76 -16.86
C TRP A 34 26.28 -5.31 -16.39
N ARG A 35 25.18 -4.57 -16.64
CA ARG A 35 25.00 -3.23 -16.10
C ARG A 35 25.07 -3.21 -14.58
N ARG A 36 24.38 -4.14 -13.90
CA ARG A 36 24.44 -4.26 -12.44
C ARG A 36 25.85 -4.59 -11.95
N ILE A 37 26.57 -5.47 -12.64
CA ILE A 37 27.95 -5.83 -12.29
C ILE A 37 28.86 -4.62 -12.45
N ALA A 38 28.76 -3.89 -13.56
CA ALA A 38 29.55 -2.69 -13.83
C ALA A 38 29.30 -1.59 -12.79
N LEU A 39 28.03 -1.33 -12.42
CA LEU A 39 27.68 -0.39 -11.36
C LEU A 39 28.21 -0.84 -10.00
N ASN A 40 28.16 -2.13 -9.66
CA ASN A 40 28.67 -2.66 -8.41
C ASN A 40 30.20 -2.58 -8.28
N LYS A 41 30.91 -2.62 -9.41
CA LYS A 41 32.38 -2.46 -9.48
C LYS A 41 32.83 -1.00 -9.52
N SER A 42 31.90 -0.06 -9.73
CA SER A 42 32.18 1.37 -9.77
C SER A 42 32.26 1.97 -8.36
N ASN A 43 32.89 3.14 -8.24
CA ASN A 43 32.92 3.93 -7.00
C ASN A 43 31.62 4.72 -6.75
N LEU A 44 30.55 4.44 -7.51
CA LEU A 44 29.27 5.12 -7.36
C LEU A 44 28.59 4.72 -6.05
N LYS A 45 27.92 5.68 -5.45
CA LYS A 45 27.12 5.45 -4.23
C LYS A 45 25.87 4.68 -4.59
N GLN A 46 25.74 3.46 -4.11
CA GLN A 46 24.51 2.67 -4.25
C GLN A 46 23.45 3.18 -3.27
N VAL A 47 22.56 4.01 -3.75
CA VAL A 47 21.47 4.58 -2.95
C VAL A 47 20.15 4.34 -3.66
N MET A 48 19.16 3.91 -2.89
CA MET A 48 17.80 3.65 -3.38
C MET A 48 16.82 4.45 -2.54
N ILE A 49 15.91 5.16 -3.20
CA ILE A 49 14.85 5.92 -2.53
C ILE A 49 13.51 5.20 -2.62
N VAL A 50 12.78 5.21 -1.51
CA VAL A 50 11.36 4.86 -1.47
C VAL A 50 10.63 5.99 -0.77
N ARG A 51 9.70 6.64 -1.45
CA ARG A 51 8.96 7.79 -0.94
C ARG A 51 7.45 7.58 -1.02
N TYR A 52 6.76 8.09 -0.04
CA TYR A 52 5.31 8.19 0.01
C TYR A 52 4.94 9.58 0.53
N ALA A 53 4.49 10.44 -0.37
CA ALA A 53 4.27 11.87 -0.13
C ALA A 53 5.55 12.54 0.43
N ASP A 54 5.51 13.04 1.66
CA ASP A 54 6.63 13.66 2.38
C ASP A 54 7.51 12.66 3.15
N ASP A 55 7.00 11.47 3.42
CA ASP A 55 7.79 10.40 4.06
C ASP A 55 8.67 9.67 3.05
N PHE A 56 9.98 9.61 3.28
CA PHE A 56 10.88 8.84 2.43
C PHE A 56 11.94 8.07 3.21
N LYS A 57 12.49 7.05 2.55
CA LYS A 57 13.61 6.24 3.04
C LYS A 57 14.70 6.12 1.98
N LEU A 58 15.93 6.34 2.41
CA LEU A 58 17.12 6.11 1.61
C LEU A 58 17.81 4.83 2.08
N PHE A 59 17.98 3.88 1.18
CA PHE A 59 18.67 2.62 1.46
C PHE A 59 20.10 2.70 0.93
N CYS A 60 21.06 2.56 1.83
CA CYS A 60 22.48 2.60 1.54
C CYS A 60 23.15 1.27 1.88
N LYS A 61 24.26 0.95 1.23
CA LYS A 61 24.99 -0.31 1.46
C LYS A 61 25.80 -0.30 2.75
N THR A 62 26.41 0.85 3.09
CA THR A 62 27.27 1.02 4.26
C THR A 62 26.79 2.18 5.14
N HIS A 63 27.21 2.17 6.40
CA HIS A 63 26.92 3.27 7.34
C HIS A 63 27.53 4.59 6.88
N GLU A 64 28.77 4.57 6.40
CA GLU A 64 29.45 5.75 5.88
C GLU A 64 28.67 6.40 4.72
N GLN A 65 28.19 5.60 3.78
CA GLN A 65 27.33 6.09 2.70
C GLN A 65 26.02 6.67 3.23
N ALA A 66 25.42 6.05 4.25
CA ALA A 66 24.19 6.57 4.87
C ALA A 66 24.41 7.93 5.53
N VAL A 67 25.53 8.12 6.23
CA VAL A 67 25.91 9.41 6.82
C VAL A 67 26.12 10.47 5.76
N LYS A 68 26.90 10.17 4.72
CA LYS A 68 27.14 11.10 3.60
C LYS A 68 25.82 11.49 2.91
N MET A 69 24.96 10.53 2.65
CA MET A 69 23.65 10.78 2.03
C MET A 69 22.70 11.56 2.93
N TYR A 70 22.73 11.35 4.23
CA TYR A 70 21.95 12.13 5.19
C TYR A 70 22.26 13.62 5.07
N TYR A 71 23.54 13.99 5.19
CA TYR A 71 23.95 15.39 5.08
C TYR A 71 23.72 15.98 3.69
N ALA A 72 24.05 15.23 2.64
CA ALA A 72 23.84 15.67 1.27
C ALA A 72 22.35 15.91 0.96
N THR A 73 21.46 15.02 1.44
CA THR A 73 20.02 15.19 1.24
C THR A 73 19.47 16.37 2.06
N LYS A 74 19.90 16.51 3.31
CA LYS A 74 19.51 17.66 4.16
C LYS A 74 19.89 18.99 3.51
N GLN A 75 21.13 19.10 3.05
CA GLN A 75 21.64 20.29 2.38
C GLN A 75 20.90 20.54 1.05
N TRP A 76 20.73 19.52 0.23
CA TRP A 76 20.03 19.62 -1.05
C TRP A 76 18.58 20.10 -0.89
N LEU A 77 17.84 19.54 0.07
CA LEU A 77 16.46 19.94 0.36
C LEU A 77 16.39 21.41 0.79
N LYS A 78 17.32 21.85 1.65
CA LYS A 78 17.39 23.23 2.13
C LYS A 78 17.75 24.20 1.01
N GLU A 79 18.76 23.90 0.23
CA GLU A 79 19.25 24.81 -0.83
C GLU A 79 18.30 24.84 -2.04
N ARG A 80 17.84 23.69 -2.50
CA ARG A 80 17.06 23.56 -3.73
C ARG A 80 15.57 23.80 -3.53
N LEU A 81 14.97 23.21 -2.50
CA LEU A 81 13.52 23.23 -2.27
C LEU A 81 13.12 24.15 -1.08
N LYS A 82 14.10 24.72 -0.37
CA LYS A 82 13.85 25.52 0.86
C LYS A 82 13.05 24.76 1.91
N LEU A 83 13.29 23.45 2.02
CA LEU A 83 12.63 22.56 2.97
C LEU A 83 13.61 22.10 4.04
N ASP A 84 13.17 22.13 5.30
CA ASP A 84 13.92 21.59 6.42
C ASP A 84 13.45 20.18 6.77
N VAL A 85 14.42 19.33 7.13
CA VAL A 85 14.18 17.96 7.57
C VAL A 85 13.95 17.94 9.08
N SER A 86 12.89 17.27 9.54
CA SER A 86 12.64 17.09 10.97
C SER A 86 13.73 16.23 11.60
N GLU A 87 14.60 16.81 12.43
CA GLU A 87 15.70 16.10 13.08
C GLU A 87 15.22 15.03 14.06
N GLU A 88 14.12 15.28 14.77
CA GLU A 88 13.53 14.33 15.72
C GLU A 88 13.05 13.02 15.03
N LYS A 89 12.57 13.12 13.79
CA LYS A 89 12.02 11.99 13.04
C LYS A 89 13.05 11.31 12.12
N THR A 90 14.13 12.00 11.81
CA THR A 90 15.13 11.51 10.87
C THR A 90 16.28 10.83 11.59
N LYS A 91 16.54 9.57 11.26
CA LYS A 91 17.60 8.79 11.87
C LYS A 91 18.20 7.78 10.90
N ILE A 92 19.48 7.49 11.09
CA ILE A 92 20.17 6.40 10.39
C ILE A 92 19.97 5.13 11.22
N VAL A 93 19.46 4.08 10.57
CA VAL A 93 19.14 2.80 11.21
C VAL A 93 19.89 1.66 10.54
N ASN A 94 20.57 0.85 11.33
CA ASN A 94 21.16 -0.39 10.84
C ASN A 94 20.11 -1.51 10.83
N LEU A 95 19.63 -1.88 9.65
CA LEU A 95 18.58 -2.90 9.49
C LEU A 95 18.99 -4.31 9.94
N LYS A 96 20.28 -4.59 10.16
CA LYS A 96 20.72 -5.88 10.71
C LYS A 96 20.51 -5.97 12.22
N THR A 97 20.54 -4.85 12.92
CA THR A 97 20.41 -4.77 14.39
C THR A 97 19.07 -4.27 14.85
N GLU A 98 18.48 -3.30 14.11
CA GLU A 98 17.28 -2.59 14.52
C GLU A 98 16.17 -2.65 13.48
N TYR A 99 14.94 -2.41 13.93
CA TYR A 99 13.79 -2.23 13.05
C TYR A 99 13.70 -0.80 12.53
N SER A 100 13.44 -0.66 11.24
CA SER A 100 13.04 0.60 10.64
C SER A 100 11.54 0.58 10.36
N GLU A 101 10.82 1.60 10.83
CA GLU A 101 9.38 1.73 10.63
C GLU A 101 9.07 2.59 9.39
N PHE A 102 8.12 2.16 8.56
CA PHE A 102 7.62 2.90 7.41
C PHE A 102 6.20 2.48 7.08
N LEU A 103 5.29 3.45 6.91
CA LEU A 103 3.89 3.23 6.53
C LEU A 103 3.14 2.19 7.38
N GLY A 104 3.42 2.16 8.67
CA GLY A 104 2.78 1.21 9.59
C GLY A 104 3.40 -0.19 9.62
N PHE A 105 4.48 -0.41 8.87
CA PHE A 105 5.29 -1.62 8.88
C PHE A 105 6.61 -1.38 9.61
N LYS A 106 7.18 -2.44 10.18
CA LYS A 106 8.56 -2.47 10.67
C LYS A 106 9.35 -3.53 9.91
N LEU A 107 10.52 -3.14 9.45
CA LEU A 107 11.41 -3.92 8.58
C LEU A 107 12.72 -4.21 9.30
N LYS A 108 13.22 -5.43 9.20
CA LYS A 108 14.54 -5.83 9.67
C LYS A 108 15.10 -6.91 8.77
N VAL A 109 16.44 -6.97 8.71
CA VAL A 109 17.16 -7.97 7.91
C VAL A 109 17.64 -9.08 8.82
N TYR A 110 17.44 -10.33 8.38
CA TYR A 110 17.83 -11.54 9.10
C TYR A 110 18.73 -12.41 8.24
N LYS A 111 19.69 -13.06 8.86
CA LYS A 111 20.53 -14.05 8.19
C LYS A 111 19.75 -15.38 8.09
N LYS A 112 19.63 -15.94 6.87
CA LYS A 112 19.04 -17.24 6.60
C LYS A 112 20.05 -18.08 5.81
N GLY A 113 20.78 -18.95 6.49
CA GLY A 113 21.93 -19.63 5.91
C GLY A 113 22.99 -18.64 5.46
N THR A 114 23.39 -18.68 4.20
CA THR A 114 24.37 -17.77 3.59
C THR A 114 23.76 -16.43 3.11
N ARG A 115 22.42 -16.31 3.09
CA ARG A 115 21.73 -15.14 2.52
C ARG A 115 21.12 -14.26 3.59
N TRP A 116 21.03 -12.96 3.30
CA TRP A 116 20.28 -12.00 4.07
C TRP A 116 18.89 -11.83 3.50
N VAL A 117 17.85 -11.91 4.34
CA VAL A 117 16.45 -11.79 3.95
C VAL A 117 15.77 -10.69 4.77
N VAL A 118 14.96 -9.88 4.11
CA VAL A 118 14.15 -8.87 4.78
C VAL A 118 12.88 -9.53 5.33
N LYS A 119 12.60 -9.31 6.62
CA LYS A 119 11.33 -9.67 7.23
C LYS A 119 10.61 -8.42 7.69
N SER A 120 9.30 -8.43 7.50
CA SER A 120 8.44 -7.32 7.88
C SER A 120 7.33 -7.77 8.81
N HIS A 121 6.98 -6.89 9.74
CA HIS A 121 5.89 -7.00 10.68
C HIS A 121 5.03 -5.74 10.64
N ILE A 122 3.86 -5.78 11.22
CA ILE A 122 3.07 -4.58 11.53
C ILE A 122 3.78 -3.85 12.68
N CYS A 123 3.94 -2.51 12.60
CA CYS A 123 4.55 -1.74 13.69
C CYS A 123 3.64 -1.71 14.93
N ASP A 124 4.22 -1.53 16.11
CA ASP A 124 3.49 -1.71 17.37
C ASP A 124 2.39 -0.65 17.57
N LYS A 125 2.61 0.57 17.08
CA LYS A 125 1.59 1.63 17.04
C LYS A 125 0.39 1.21 16.19
N SER A 126 0.63 0.64 15.02
CA SER A 126 -0.42 0.14 14.13
C SER A 126 -1.15 -1.06 14.72
N LYS A 127 -0.47 -1.99 15.39
CA LYS A 127 -1.11 -3.11 16.10
C LYS A 127 -2.10 -2.62 17.16
N LYS A 128 -1.71 -1.61 17.94
CA LYS A 128 -2.60 -0.99 18.93
C LYS A 128 -3.84 -0.39 18.27
N LYS A 129 -3.66 0.38 17.17
CA LYS A 129 -4.75 1.00 16.40
C LYS A 129 -5.69 -0.06 15.80
N ILE A 130 -5.14 -1.12 15.20
CA ILE A 130 -5.89 -2.25 14.65
C ILE A 130 -6.76 -2.90 15.74
N LYS A 131 -6.16 -3.21 16.89
CA LYS A 131 -6.87 -3.82 18.03
C LYS A 131 -8.01 -2.93 18.52
N THR A 132 -7.80 -1.63 18.61
CA THR A 132 -8.82 -0.66 19.01
C THR A 132 -9.97 -0.61 18.00
N ASN A 133 -9.66 -0.54 16.70
CA ASN A 133 -10.67 -0.46 15.63
C ASN A 133 -11.54 -1.73 15.61
N ILE A 134 -10.93 -2.92 15.65
CA ILE A 134 -11.69 -4.18 15.66
C ILE A 134 -12.50 -4.29 16.95
N LYS A 135 -11.93 -3.91 18.11
CA LYS A 135 -12.65 -3.92 19.39
C LYS A 135 -13.86 -3.00 19.39
N SER A 136 -13.74 -1.82 18.76
CA SER A 136 -14.87 -0.88 18.59
C SER A 136 -15.97 -1.49 17.72
N ALA A 137 -15.63 -2.09 16.59
CA ALA A 137 -16.59 -2.77 15.72
C ALA A 137 -17.26 -3.98 16.42
N ILE A 138 -16.53 -4.74 17.25
CA ILE A 138 -17.10 -5.82 18.08
C ILE A 138 -18.06 -5.27 19.14
N LYS A 139 -17.75 -4.10 19.76
CA LYS A 139 -18.66 -3.45 20.71
C LYS A 139 -19.96 -3.03 20.04
N GLU A 140 -19.85 -2.43 18.86
CA GLU A 140 -21.00 -2.00 18.05
C GLU A 140 -21.87 -3.20 17.64
N LEU A 141 -21.27 -4.29 17.17
CA LEU A 141 -21.96 -5.54 16.89
C LEU A 141 -22.71 -6.09 18.11
N GLY A 142 -22.11 -6.04 19.30
CA GLY A 142 -22.75 -6.47 20.54
C GLY A 142 -23.90 -5.57 20.97
N LYS A 143 -23.89 -4.28 20.60
CA LYS A 143 -24.96 -3.32 20.89
C LYS A 143 -26.17 -3.51 19.98
N TYR A 144 -25.96 -3.54 18.67
CA TYR A 144 -27.05 -3.54 17.69
C TYR A 144 -27.53 -4.96 17.31
N LYS A 145 -26.66 -5.97 17.38
CA LYS A 145 -26.97 -7.40 17.11
C LYS A 145 -27.64 -7.65 15.74
N ASP A 146 -27.33 -6.81 14.77
CA ASP A 146 -27.95 -6.78 13.45
C ASP A 146 -26.99 -7.14 12.31
N LYS A 147 -27.53 -7.28 11.10
CA LYS A 147 -26.77 -7.57 9.88
C LYS A 147 -25.84 -6.43 9.45
N PRO A 148 -26.25 -5.13 9.50
CA PRO A 148 -25.34 -4.03 9.16
C PRO A 148 -24.07 -3.97 10.02
N SER A 149 -24.18 -4.14 11.35
CA SER A 149 -23.00 -4.15 12.23
C SER A 149 -22.09 -5.36 11.99
N ALA A 150 -22.66 -6.52 11.62
CA ALA A 150 -21.88 -7.69 11.21
C ALA A 150 -21.07 -7.41 9.91
N LEU A 151 -21.71 -6.78 8.92
CA LEU A 151 -21.04 -6.37 7.68
C LEU A 151 -19.99 -5.30 7.92
N LYS A 152 -20.24 -4.35 8.82
CA LYS A 152 -19.26 -3.33 9.23
C LYS A 152 -18.02 -3.96 9.86
N LEU A 153 -18.18 -4.91 10.78
CA LEU A 153 -17.06 -5.66 11.36
C LEU A 153 -16.25 -6.38 10.28
N ASN A 154 -16.92 -7.04 9.34
CA ASN A 154 -16.28 -7.71 8.21
C ASN A 154 -15.52 -6.72 7.32
N SER A 155 -16.06 -5.55 7.04
CA SER A 155 -15.39 -4.51 6.27
C SER A 155 -14.13 -3.99 6.96
N VAL A 156 -14.17 -3.79 8.28
CA VAL A 156 -13.00 -3.39 9.09
C VAL A 156 -11.92 -4.47 9.02
N ILE A 157 -12.28 -5.75 9.25
CA ILE A 157 -11.32 -6.87 9.20
C ILE A 157 -10.70 -6.97 7.81
N LEU A 158 -11.52 -6.96 6.76
CA LEU A 158 -11.05 -7.09 5.37
C LEU A 158 -10.12 -5.94 4.98
N GLY A 159 -10.49 -4.69 5.29
CA GLY A 159 -9.68 -3.53 4.97
C GLY A 159 -8.30 -3.59 5.62
N ILE A 160 -8.25 -3.98 6.89
CA ILE A 160 -7.00 -4.14 7.63
C ILE A 160 -6.17 -5.29 7.04
N HIS A 161 -6.78 -6.44 6.75
CA HIS A 161 -6.09 -7.56 6.12
C HIS A 161 -5.53 -7.18 4.75
N GLN A 162 -6.31 -6.51 3.89
CA GLN A 162 -5.86 -6.10 2.56
C GLN A 162 -4.67 -5.14 2.61
N TYR A 163 -4.62 -4.24 3.59
CA TYR A 163 -3.51 -3.30 3.76
C TYR A 163 -2.23 -4.00 4.24
N TYR A 164 -2.34 -4.83 5.30
CA TYR A 164 -1.16 -5.40 5.95
C TYR A 164 -0.70 -6.76 5.39
N ARG A 165 -1.46 -7.40 4.50
CA ARG A 165 -1.14 -8.72 3.94
C ARG A 165 0.18 -8.82 3.19
N ILE A 166 0.82 -7.69 2.86
CA ILE A 166 2.14 -7.64 2.23
C ILE A 166 3.29 -7.87 3.23
N ALA A 167 3.05 -7.76 4.54
CA ALA A 167 4.06 -8.05 5.54
C ALA A 167 4.38 -9.56 5.57
N THR A 168 5.67 -9.90 5.61
CA THR A 168 6.12 -11.31 5.56
C THR A 168 5.66 -12.14 6.74
N ASN A 169 5.55 -11.55 7.93
CA ASN A 169 5.14 -12.21 9.16
C ASN A 169 3.76 -11.73 9.66
N VAL A 170 2.90 -11.33 8.73
CA VAL A 170 1.58 -10.76 9.03
C VAL A 170 0.69 -11.71 9.83
N TYR A 171 0.77 -13.02 9.58
CA TYR A 171 -0.01 -14.04 10.29
C TYR A 171 0.31 -14.08 11.77
N ILE A 172 1.60 -13.98 12.17
CA ILE A 172 2.03 -13.93 13.58
C ILE A 172 1.43 -12.71 14.28
N ASP A 173 1.43 -11.57 13.58
CA ASP A 173 0.91 -10.33 14.14
C ASP A 173 -0.60 -10.38 14.33
N PHE A 174 -1.35 -10.92 13.37
CA PHE A 174 -2.80 -11.09 13.48
C PHE A 174 -3.21 -12.16 14.48
N GLU A 175 -2.43 -13.23 14.64
CA GLU A 175 -2.66 -14.23 15.68
C GLU A 175 -2.62 -13.59 17.07
N LYS A 176 -1.60 -12.77 17.35
CA LYS A 176 -1.47 -12.03 18.63
C LYS A 176 -2.61 -11.02 18.83
N ILE A 177 -3.04 -10.33 17.76
CA ILE A 177 -4.17 -9.40 17.81
C ILE A 177 -5.46 -10.15 18.09
N ALA A 178 -5.71 -11.25 17.39
CA ALA A 178 -6.92 -12.07 17.52
C ALA A 178 -7.04 -12.72 18.89
N TYR A 179 -5.95 -13.20 19.47
CA TYR A 179 -5.93 -13.76 20.82
C TYR A 179 -6.57 -12.81 21.83
N GLY A 180 -6.18 -11.53 21.80
CA GLY A 180 -6.72 -10.50 22.68
C GLY A 180 -8.17 -10.08 22.40
N LEU A 181 -8.73 -10.44 21.23
CA LEU A 181 -10.08 -10.03 20.80
C LEU A 181 -11.09 -11.19 20.80
N THR A 182 -10.64 -12.43 20.68
CA THR A 182 -11.49 -13.62 20.57
C THR A 182 -12.45 -13.75 21.76
N LYS A 183 -11.94 -13.54 23.00
CA LYS A 183 -12.78 -13.57 24.20
C LYS A 183 -13.87 -12.50 24.15
N SER A 184 -13.52 -11.27 23.76
CA SER A 184 -14.48 -10.15 23.64
C SER A 184 -15.54 -10.43 22.59
N LEU A 185 -15.15 -10.98 21.41
CA LEU A 185 -16.08 -11.35 20.35
C LEU A 185 -17.03 -12.45 20.84
N LYS A 186 -16.50 -13.56 21.40
CA LYS A 186 -17.32 -14.67 21.92
C LYS A 186 -18.33 -14.22 22.99
N CYS A 187 -17.88 -13.45 23.99
CA CYS A 187 -18.76 -12.98 25.06
C CYS A 187 -19.89 -12.09 24.55
N ARG A 188 -19.59 -11.19 23.60
CA ARG A 188 -20.58 -10.24 23.07
C ARG A 188 -21.56 -10.85 22.09
N THR A 189 -21.18 -11.96 21.42
CA THR A 189 -22.01 -12.61 20.42
C THR A 189 -22.72 -13.87 20.94
N LYS A 190 -22.41 -14.32 22.16
CA LYS A 190 -22.87 -15.59 22.75
C LYS A 190 -24.40 -15.82 22.62
N THR A 191 -25.19 -14.75 22.79
CA THR A 191 -26.66 -14.87 22.83
C THR A 191 -27.32 -14.86 21.44
N PHE A 192 -26.62 -14.43 20.38
CA PHE A 192 -27.20 -14.25 19.06
C PHE A 192 -26.35 -14.80 17.91
N ALA A 193 -25.16 -15.37 18.23
CA ALA A 193 -24.34 -16.07 17.24
C ALA A 193 -24.94 -17.41 16.85
N GLY A 194 -25.01 -17.68 15.56
CA GLY A 194 -25.44 -18.96 14.99
C GLY A 194 -24.27 -19.75 14.39
N ASN A 195 -24.56 -21.01 14.07
CA ASN A 195 -23.64 -21.90 13.37
C ASN A 195 -23.99 -22.09 11.89
N LYS A 196 -25.11 -21.50 11.42
CA LYS A 196 -25.59 -21.62 10.04
C LYS A 196 -25.72 -20.24 9.39
N GLY A 197 -25.39 -20.14 8.12
CA GLY A 197 -25.49 -18.91 7.34
C GLY A 197 -24.73 -19.00 6.02
N GLY A 198 -24.75 -17.91 5.25
CA GLY A 198 -24.08 -17.83 3.95
C GLY A 198 -22.68 -17.23 4.04
N LYS A 199 -21.74 -17.82 3.30
CA LYS A 199 -20.42 -17.24 3.06
C LYS A 199 -20.51 -16.30 1.87
N SER A 200 -20.16 -15.04 2.05
CA SER A 200 -20.14 -14.05 0.95
C SER A 200 -19.06 -14.37 -0.10
N LYS A 201 -19.20 -13.81 -1.31
CA LYS A 201 -18.17 -13.91 -2.36
C LYS A 201 -16.79 -13.45 -1.84
N ALA A 202 -16.76 -12.40 -1.02
CA ALA A 202 -15.54 -11.92 -0.37
C ALA A 202 -14.97 -12.94 0.62
N PHE A 203 -15.82 -13.60 1.42
CA PHE A 203 -15.37 -14.68 2.31
C PHE A 203 -14.70 -15.80 1.51
N ILE A 204 -15.35 -16.29 0.48
CA ILE A 204 -14.83 -17.37 -0.37
C ILE A 204 -13.51 -16.96 -1.02
N LYS A 205 -13.44 -15.74 -1.58
CA LYS A 205 -12.25 -15.22 -2.26
C LYS A 205 -11.02 -15.07 -1.35
N PHE A 206 -11.20 -14.55 -0.13
CA PHE A 206 -10.09 -14.18 0.75
C PHE A 206 -9.85 -15.15 1.89
N TYR A 207 -10.85 -15.92 2.27
CA TYR A 207 -10.85 -16.83 3.42
C TYR A 207 -11.33 -18.25 3.07
N GLY A 208 -11.38 -18.60 1.76
CA GLY A 208 -11.86 -19.92 1.32
C GLY A 208 -11.08 -21.11 1.88
N GLY A 209 -9.76 -20.92 2.13
CA GLY A 209 -8.93 -21.93 2.79
C GLY A 209 -9.03 -21.99 4.31
N TYR A 210 -9.90 -21.19 4.93
CA TYR A 210 -10.08 -21.20 6.39
C TYR A 210 -10.90 -22.42 6.85
N SER A 211 -10.25 -23.32 7.60
CA SER A 211 -10.84 -24.55 8.12
C SER A 211 -11.42 -24.44 9.55
N GLY A 212 -11.19 -23.29 10.22
CA GLY A 212 -11.65 -23.07 11.58
C GLY A 212 -13.17 -22.81 11.68
N LYS A 213 -13.66 -22.81 12.94
CA LYS A 213 -15.07 -22.54 13.24
C LYS A 213 -15.49 -21.12 12.80
N THR A 214 -16.43 -21.04 11.87
CA THR A 214 -17.01 -19.77 11.43
C THR A 214 -18.20 -19.40 12.32
N ILE A 215 -18.25 -18.14 12.76
CA ILE A 215 -19.36 -17.58 13.54
C ILE A 215 -20.29 -16.87 12.55
N TYR A 216 -21.58 -17.09 12.67
CA TYR A 216 -22.60 -16.43 11.85
C TYR A 216 -23.45 -15.49 12.69
N ILE A 217 -23.66 -14.27 12.20
CA ILE A 217 -24.51 -13.26 12.83
C ILE A 217 -25.61 -12.88 11.84
N LYS A 218 -26.88 -13.18 12.20
CA LYS A 218 -28.04 -12.96 11.30
C LYS A 218 -27.76 -13.48 9.87
N GLY A 219 -27.21 -14.71 9.77
CA GLY A 219 -26.87 -15.35 8.50
C GLY A 219 -25.58 -14.88 7.82
N VAL A 220 -24.90 -13.87 8.36
CA VAL A 220 -23.63 -13.37 7.81
C VAL A 220 -22.44 -14.08 8.46
N ALA A 221 -21.57 -14.69 7.66
CA ALA A 221 -20.30 -15.25 8.12
C ALA A 221 -19.35 -14.13 8.57
N ILE A 222 -18.87 -14.17 9.81
CA ILE A 222 -17.88 -13.23 10.31
C ILE A 222 -16.48 -13.67 9.84
N PHE A 223 -15.71 -12.70 9.34
CA PHE A 223 -14.36 -12.94 8.85
C PHE A 223 -13.41 -13.30 9.99
N PRO A 224 -12.54 -14.31 9.82
CA PRO A 224 -11.59 -14.71 10.85
C PRO A 224 -10.53 -13.63 11.05
N ILE A 225 -10.37 -13.13 12.28
CA ILE A 225 -9.42 -12.04 12.59
C ILE A 225 -7.97 -12.51 12.44
N HIS A 226 -7.67 -13.77 12.78
CA HIS A 226 -6.30 -14.31 12.76
C HIS A 226 -5.87 -14.83 11.39
N TYR A 227 -6.81 -15.20 10.54
CA TYR A 227 -6.48 -15.81 9.26
C TYR A 227 -6.30 -14.76 8.17
N VAL A 228 -5.07 -14.60 7.70
CA VAL A 228 -4.73 -13.69 6.63
C VAL A 228 -3.83 -14.42 5.60
N SER A 229 -4.24 -14.38 4.33
CA SER A 229 -3.41 -14.86 3.24
C SER A 229 -2.36 -13.82 2.90
N THR A 230 -1.09 -14.16 3.04
CA THR A 230 0.04 -13.29 2.69
C THR A 230 0.07 -13.05 1.19
N LYS A 231 0.28 -11.80 0.79
CA LYS A 231 0.55 -11.44 -0.60
C LYS A 231 2.06 -11.24 -0.75
N PRO A 232 2.74 -11.97 -1.67
CA PRO A 232 4.15 -11.74 -1.90
C PRO A 232 4.40 -10.26 -2.23
N PRO A 233 5.44 -9.63 -1.66
CA PRO A 233 5.83 -8.30 -2.08
C PRO A 233 6.27 -8.33 -3.54
N LEU A 234 6.03 -7.24 -4.26
CA LEU A 234 6.61 -7.09 -5.59
C LEU A 234 8.13 -7.01 -5.44
N CYS A 235 8.83 -7.91 -6.12
CA CYS A 235 10.29 -7.84 -6.14
C CYS A 235 10.71 -6.55 -6.85
N PHE A 236 11.67 -5.85 -6.26
CA PHE A 236 12.31 -4.72 -6.91
C PHE A 236 13.04 -5.22 -8.15
N SER A 237 12.73 -4.62 -9.29
CA SER A 237 13.41 -4.85 -10.55
C SER A 237 13.77 -3.48 -11.13
N GLN A 238 15.00 -3.32 -11.61
CA GLN A 238 15.40 -2.08 -12.30
C GLN A 238 14.50 -1.77 -13.50
N ASP A 239 13.89 -2.80 -14.07
CA ASP A 239 12.95 -2.68 -15.17
C ASP A 239 11.59 -2.08 -14.79
N MET A 240 11.26 -2.04 -13.50
CA MET A 240 10.03 -1.46 -12.98
C MET A 240 10.30 -0.20 -12.16
N CYS A 241 11.30 0.56 -12.55
CA CYS A 241 11.70 1.81 -11.93
C CYS A 241 10.89 2.97 -12.50
N ASN A 242 10.30 3.82 -11.64
CA ASN A 242 9.58 5.03 -12.04
C ASN A 242 10.48 6.08 -12.70
N TYR A 243 11.78 5.96 -12.52
CA TYR A 243 12.79 6.95 -12.93
C TYR A 243 13.45 6.61 -14.27
N THR A 244 13.03 5.55 -14.94
CA THR A 244 13.47 5.21 -16.29
C THR A 244 12.28 5.19 -17.26
N PRO A 245 12.44 5.62 -18.54
CA PRO A 245 11.37 5.54 -19.53
C PRO A 245 10.81 4.12 -19.69
N GLN A 246 11.71 3.12 -19.75
CA GLN A 246 11.37 1.69 -19.87
C GLN A 246 10.60 1.20 -18.65
N GLY A 247 11.03 1.58 -17.45
CA GLY A 247 10.36 1.21 -16.20
C GLY A 247 8.98 1.81 -16.09
N ARG A 248 8.82 3.09 -16.44
CA ARG A 248 7.52 3.75 -16.51
C ARG A 248 6.58 3.07 -17.50
N THR A 249 7.06 2.75 -18.70
CA THR A 249 6.28 2.02 -19.70
C THR A 249 5.79 0.67 -19.15
N LYS A 250 6.64 -0.08 -18.44
CA LYS A 250 6.23 -1.35 -17.82
C LYS A 250 5.20 -1.18 -16.71
N ILE A 251 5.37 -0.17 -15.84
CA ILE A 251 4.40 0.17 -14.79
C ILE A 251 3.06 0.55 -15.43
N HIS A 252 3.08 1.42 -16.45
CA HIS A 252 1.87 1.85 -17.15
C HIS A 252 1.25 0.75 -18.02
N ASN A 253 2.04 -0.19 -18.53
CA ASN A 253 1.51 -1.35 -19.24
C ASN A 253 0.73 -2.31 -18.34
N ASN A 254 1.02 -2.34 -17.04
CA ASN A 254 0.21 -3.08 -16.06
C ASN A 254 -1.13 -2.39 -15.75
N LEU A 255 -1.30 -1.13 -16.14
CA LEU A 255 -2.58 -0.41 -16.15
C LEU A 255 -3.43 -0.71 -17.40
N LYS A 256 -3.13 -1.78 -18.14
CA LYS A 256 -3.77 -2.19 -19.42
C LYS A 256 -5.28 -2.42 -19.37
N LYS A 257 -5.89 -2.37 -18.20
CA LYS A 257 -7.34 -2.48 -18.06
C LYS A 257 -8.10 -1.19 -18.39
N ILE A 258 -7.38 -0.09 -18.62
CA ILE A 258 -7.95 1.22 -18.86
C ILE A 258 -7.54 1.70 -20.24
N ASP A 259 -8.52 2.08 -21.04
CA ASP A 259 -8.25 2.74 -22.32
C ASP A 259 -7.70 4.14 -22.06
N LYS A 260 -6.43 4.35 -22.44
CA LYS A 260 -5.74 5.62 -22.26
C LYS A 260 -6.33 6.75 -23.11
N TYR A 261 -6.86 6.41 -24.27
CA TYR A 261 -7.49 7.38 -25.15
C TYR A 261 -8.74 7.98 -24.49
N ILE A 262 -9.59 7.13 -23.95
CA ILE A 262 -10.78 7.54 -23.21
C ILE A 262 -10.41 8.33 -21.95
N LEU A 263 -9.39 7.88 -21.21
CA LEU A 263 -8.92 8.61 -20.02
C LEU A 263 -8.46 10.03 -20.38
N ILE A 264 -7.64 10.18 -21.42
CA ILE A 264 -7.17 11.49 -21.89
C ILE A 264 -8.34 12.33 -22.39
N TYR A 265 -9.31 11.73 -23.07
CA TYR A 265 -10.51 12.41 -23.50
C TYR A 265 -11.29 13.01 -22.33
N ILE A 266 -11.55 12.22 -21.26
CA ILE A 266 -12.25 12.68 -20.06
C ILE A 266 -11.50 13.85 -19.40
N MET A 267 -10.17 13.78 -19.34
CA MET A 267 -9.32 14.82 -18.75
C MET A 267 -9.38 16.14 -19.57
N ARG A 268 -9.41 16.05 -20.89
CA ARG A 268 -9.39 17.22 -21.79
C ARG A 268 -10.77 17.82 -22.06
N ASN A 269 -11.83 17.07 -21.75
CA ASN A 269 -13.21 17.50 -21.97
C ASN A 269 -13.99 17.51 -20.63
N PRO A 270 -13.70 18.49 -19.73
CA PRO A 270 -14.50 18.69 -18.53
C PRO A 270 -15.92 19.12 -18.92
N ILE A 271 -16.91 18.72 -18.11
CA ILE A 271 -18.29 19.19 -18.27
C ILE A 271 -18.35 20.63 -17.77
N THR A 272 -18.67 21.55 -18.64
CA THR A 272 -18.61 23.00 -18.38
C THR A 272 -19.59 23.49 -17.29
N ASN A 273 -20.72 22.82 -17.13
CA ASN A 273 -21.75 23.18 -16.15
C ASN A 273 -21.65 22.33 -14.84
N ALA A 274 -20.56 21.60 -14.63
CA ALA A 274 -20.34 20.80 -13.46
C ALA A 274 -19.19 21.36 -12.60
N SER A 275 -19.22 21.09 -11.29
CA SER A 275 -18.16 21.50 -10.36
C SER A 275 -16.81 20.85 -10.72
N GLU A 276 -15.71 21.48 -10.30
CA GLU A 276 -14.36 20.92 -10.45
C GLU A 276 -14.27 19.54 -9.76
N GLU A 277 -14.83 19.40 -8.56
CA GLU A 277 -14.90 18.14 -7.82
C GLU A 277 -15.60 17.03 -8.62
N PHE A 278 -16.70 17.37 -9.33
CA PHE A 278 -17.41 16.41 -10.17
C PHE A 278 -16.54 15.94 -11.34
N ASN A 279 -15.83 16.86 -11.99
CA ASN A 279 -14.95 16.54 -13.10
C ASN A 279 -13.76 15.69 -12.67
N ASP A 280 -13.14 15.96 -11.51
CA ASP A 280 -12.09 15.15 -10.94
C ASP A 280 -12.58 13.75 -10.54
N ASN A 281 -13.81 13.68 -10.00
CA ASN A 281 -14.43 12.41 -9.65
C ASN A 281 -14.71 11.54 -10.88
N ARG A 282 -15.08 12.11 -12.03
CA ARG A 282 -15.25 11.36 -13.29
C ARG A 282 -13.99 10.59 -13.67
N ILE A 283 -12.84 11.26 -13.60
CA ILE A 283 -11.53 10.67 -13.90
C ILE A 283 -11.23 9.54 -12.90
N SER A 284 -11.39 9.82 -11.62
CA SER A 284 -11.13 8.86 -10.52
C SER A 284 -12.03 7.64 -10.61
N LEU A 285 -13.32 7.82 -10.93
CA LEU A 285 -14.30 6.73 -11.08
C LEU A 285 -13.98 5.86 -12.30
N TYR A 286 -13.64 6.47 -13.45
CA TYR A 286 -13.25 5.72 -14.65
C TYR A 286 -12.06 4.78 -14.37
N VAL A 287 -11.05 5.30 -13.68
CA VAL A 287 -9.87 4.53 -13.28
C VAL A 287 -10.21 3.45 -12.27
N ALA A 288 -10.99 3.79 -11.21
CA ALA A 288 -11.36 2.85 -10.15
C ALA A 288 -12.22 1.69 -10.66
N GLN A 289 -13.06 1.95 -11.66
CA GLN A 289 -13.93 0.96 -12.31
C GLN A 289 -13.23 0.19 -13.44
N ASN A 290 -11.93 0.44 -13.69
CA ASN A 290 -11.14 -0.16 -14.78
C ASN A 290 -11.79 0.09 -16.16
N GLY A 291 -12.32 1.27 -16.41
CA GLY A 291 -12.95 1.65 -17.67
C GLY A 291 -14.28 0.93 -17.95
N LYS A 292 -14.94 0.39 -16.93
CA LYS A 292 -16.20 -0.35 -17.07
C LYS A 292 -17.33 0.33 -16.31
N CYS A 293 -18.55 0.18 -16.82
CA CYS A 293 -19.75 0.61 -16.12
C CYS A 293 -19.92 -0.17 -14.81
N ALA A 294 -20.16 0.52 -13.70
CA ALA A 294 -20.34 -0.08 -12.38
C ALA A 294 -21.58 -0.99 -12.29
N ILE A 295 -22.59 -0.75 -13.10
CA ILE A 295 -23.87 -1.47 -13.12
C ILE A 295 -23.80 -2.65 -14.09
N SER A 296 -23.53 -2.36 -15.37
CA SER A 296 -23.58 -3.35 -16.45
C SER A 296 -22.28 -4.16 -16.63
N GLY A 297 -21.15 -3.68 -16.10
CA GLY A 297 -19.84 -4.27 -16.33
C GLY A 297 -19.27 -4.12 -17.74
N LYS A 298 -20.02 -3.47 -18.65
CA LYS A 298 -19.58 -3.23 -20.04
C LYS A 298 -18.48 -2.17 -20.09
N PRO A 299 -17.54 -2.23 -21.06
CA PRO A 299 -16.58 -1.16 -21.29
C PRO A 299 -17.30 0.17 -21.57
N LEU A 300 -16.82 1.24 -20.94
CA LEU A 300 -17.34 2.59 -21.17
C LEU A 300 -16.70 3.15 -22.44
N GLN A 301 -17.53 3.77 -23.29
CA GLN A 301 -17.11 4.43 -24.54
C GLN A 301 -17.38 5.92 -24.48
N ILE A 302 -16.69 6.68 -25.31
CA ILE A 302 -16.92 8.14 -25.43
C ILE A 302 -18.34 8.35 -25.98
N GLY A 303 -19.12 9.18 -25.29
CA GLY A 303 -20.53 9.43 -25.63
C GLY A 303 -21.53 8.62 -24.79
N ASP A 304 -21.12 7.47 -24.23
CA ASP A 304 -22.00 6.58 -23.45
C ASP A 304 -21.70 6.59 -21.94
N MET A 305 -21.02 7.63 -21.47
CA MET A 305 -20.59 7.72 -20.08
C MET A 305 -21.39 8.76 -19.31
N GLU A 306 -22.12 8.31 -18.30
CA GLU A 306 -22.78 9.18 -17.33
C GLU A 306 -22.31 8.86 -15.91
N VAL A 307 -22.25 9.88 -15.07
CA VAL A 307 -21.93 9.74 -13.65
C VAL A 307 -23.20 10.05 -12.85
N HIS A 308 -23.65 9.06 -12.11
CA HIS A 308 -24.83 9.18 -11.26
C HIS A 308 -24.44 9.13 -9.77
N HIS A 309 -25.14 9.93 -8.98
CA HIS A 309 -25.07 9.81 -7.53
C HIS A 309 -25.72 8.49 -7.09
N LYS A 310 -25.01 7.73 -6.26
CA LYS A 310 -25.54 6.46 -5.74
C LYS A 310 -26.65 6.66 -4.71
N ILE A 311 -26.69 7.83 -4.08
CA ILE A 311 -27.70 8.30 -3.16
C ILE A 311 -28.04 9.72 -3.61
N MET A 312 -29.26 9.97 -4.04
CA MET A 312 -29.73 11.34 -4.28
C MET A 312 -29.72 12.10 -2.95
N LYS A 313 -29.12 13.29 -2.97
CA LYS A 313 -29.21 14.22 -1.86
C LYS A 313 -30.57 14.88 -1.84
#